data_a443e43da5c3af8be45fd295251f6a0a
#
_entry.id   a443e43da5c3af8be45fd295251f6a0a
#
_cell.length_a   1.000
_cell.length_b   1.000
_cell.length_c   1.000
_cell.angle_alpha   90.00
_cell.angle_beta   90.00
_cell.angle_gamma   90.00
#
_symmetry.space_group_name_H-M   'P 1'
#
loop_
_entity.id
_entity.type
_entity.pdbx_description
1 polymer ?
#
loop_
_entity_poly.entity_id
_entity_poly.type
_entity_poly.pdbx_seq_one_letter_code
_entity_poly.pdbx_strand_id
1 'polypeptide(L)'
;VGQYGVDSAVGVGHDVESAHIIDDHNLKLLELATTLASDITGQYSHPFELTQADALLITLAGRQRMLTQKMAKDACEIWTGYHAEDGRADLEKSMKTFETALTALRFGMPALGVKPAPTEVIAKDLDSLLERWGVLRGNLDALLAGEELNMDQKYEIIHDFNIELDELDHLIHDYKIYAERHHG
;
A
#
# COMPACT_ATOMS: atom_id res chain seq x y z
N VAL A 1 -3.43 -32.35 -35.15
CA VAL A 1 -4.15 -31.09 -34.94
C VAL A 1 -5.14 -31.35 -33.81
N GLY A 2 -4.86 -31.02 -32.57
CA GLY A 2 -5.83 -31.26 -31.50
C GLY A 2 -5.31 -31.25 -30.05
N GLN A 3 -4.03 -30.91 -29.81
CA GLN A 3 -3.45 -30.96 -28.47
C GLN A 3 -3.28 -29.59 -27.78
N TYR A 4 -3.46 -28.49 -28.51
CA TYR A 4 -3.27 -27.16 -27.96
C TYR A 4 -4.52 -26.53 -27.32
N GLY A 5 -5.70 -27.12 -27.45
CA GLY A 5 -6.95 -26.56 -26.93
C GLY A 5 -7.30 -27.00 -25.50
N VAL A 6 -6.68 -28.06 -24.98
CA VAL A 6 -7.01 -28.59 -23.64
C VAL A 6 -6.12 -27.98 -22.57
N ASP A 7 -4.88 -27.64 -22.91
CA ASP A 7 -3.91 -27.08 -21.97
C ASP A 7 -4.25 -25.63 -21.56
N SER A 8 -4.91 -24.86 -22.44
CA SER A 8 -5.35 -23.49 -22.11
C SER A 8 -6.49 -23.45 -21.08
N ALA A 9 -7.39 -24.45 -21.10
CA ALA A 9 -8.49 -24.51 -20.14
C ALA A 9 -8.02 -24.98 -18.76
N VAL A 10 -7.02 -25.85 -18.73
CA VAL A 10 -6.39 -26.34 -17.49
C VAL A 10 -5.56 -25.22 -16.84
N GLY A 11 -4.85 -24.41 -17.63
CA GLY A 11 -4.08 -23.27 -17.14
C GLY A 11 -4.93 -22.21 -16.44
N VAL A 12 -6.07 -21.85 -17.04
CA VAL A 12 -6.99 -20.85 -16.44
C VAL A 12 -7.58 -21.34 -15.12
N GLY A 13 -7.88 -22.64 -14.99
CA GLY A 13 -8.39 -23.21 -13.73
C GLY A 13 -7.33 -23.22 -12.63
N HIS A 14 -6.09 -23.52 -12.96
CA HIS A 14 -4.99 -23.48 -12.00
C HIS A 14 -4.66 -22.06 -11.54
N ASP A 15 -4.73 -21.07 -12.40
CA ASP A 15 -4.47 -19.67 -12.06
C ASP A 15 -5.50 -19.12 -11.06
N VAL A 16 -6.78 -19.44 -11.23
CA VAL A 16 -7.85 -19.03 -10.31
C VAL A 16 -7.72 -19.73 -8.95
N GLU A 17 -7.47 -21.05 -8.94
CA GLU A 17 -7.28 -21.81 -7.70
C GLU A 17 -6.03 -21.33 -6.94
N SER A 18 -4.95 -21.06 -7.66
CA SER A 18 -3.72 -20.50 -7.09
C SER A 18 -3.95 -19.12 -6.52
N ALA A 19 -4.76 -18.27 -7.18
CA ALA A 19 -5.12 -16.95 -6.69
C ALA A 19 -5.93 -17.03 -5.38
N HIS A 20 -6.87 -17.97 -5.27
CA HIS A 20 -7.63 -18.20 -4.03
C HIS A 20 -6.73 -18.67 -2.88
N ILE A 21 -5.78 -19.57 -3.14
CA ILE A 21 -4.82 -20.01 -2.12
C ILE A 21 -3.94 -18.86 -1.64
N ILE A 22 -3.49 -18.02 -2.56
CA ILE A 22 -2.70 -16.83 -2.21
C ILE A 22 -3.53 -15.86 -1.36
N ASP A 23 -4.79 -15.64 -1.71
CA ASP A 23 -5.68 -14.75 -0.97
C ASP A 23 -5.93 -15.25 0.46
N ASP A 24 -6.25 -16.52 0.63
CA ASP A 24 -6.50 -17.14 1.94
C ASP A 24 -5.28 -17.05 2.88
N HIS A 25 -4.06 -17.02 2.33
CA HIS A 25 -2.84 -17.00 3.12
C HIS A 25 -2.16 -15.62 3.18
N ASN A 26 -2.60 -14.66 2.38
CA ASN A 26 -1.94 -13.38 2.20
C ASN A 26 -1.85 -12.58 3.51
N LEU A 27 -2.94 -12.49 4.28
CA LEU A 27 -2.96 -11.76 5.55
C LEU A 27 -1.99 -12.37 6.56
N LYS A 28 -1.93 -13.70 6.64
CA LYS A 28 -1.01 -14.40 7.55
C LYS A 28 0.45 -14.24 7.11
N LEU A 29 0.71 -14.31 5.81
CA LEU A 29 2.04 -14.08 5.26
C LEU A 29 2.50 -12.65 5.54
N LEU A 30 1.62 -11.67 5.39
CA LEU A 30 1.88 -10.27 5.67
C LEU A 30 2.20 -10.04 7.15
N GLU A 31 1.44 -10.64 8.06
CA GLU A 31 1.68 -10.59 9.51
C GLU A 31 3.05 -11.15 9.85
N LEU A 32 3.38 -12.33 9.32
CA LEU A 32 4.68 -12.99 9.53
C LEU A 32 5.84 -12.16 8.94
N ALA A 33 5.67 -11.60 7.74
CA ALA A 33 6.67 -10.74 7.11
C ALA A 33 6.88 -9.43 7.92
N THR A 34 5.82 -8.85 8.44
CA THR A 34 5.89 -7.64 9.29
C THR A 34 6.60 -7.95 10.61
N THR A 35 6.29 -9.09 11.24
CA THR A 35 6.96 -9.55 12.47
C THR A 35 8.44 -9.79 12.23
N LEU A 36 8.77 -10.52 11.16
CA LEU A 36 10.16 -10.78 10.77
C LEU A 36 10.94 -9.49 10.48
N ALA A 37 10.34 -8.55 9.76
CA ALA A 37 10.95 -7.25 9.48
C ALA A 37 11.21 -6.47 10.78
N SER A 38 10.26 -6.49 11.72
CA SER A 38 10.41 -5.86 13.04
C SER A 38 11.54 -6.50 13.85
N ASP A 39 11.61 -7.83 13.88
CA ASP A 39 12.64 -8.57 14.60
C ASP A 39 14.03 -8.33 14.01
N ILE A 40 14.16 -8.34 12.67
CA ILE A 40 15.41 -8.01 11.97
C ILE A 40 15.82 -6.58 12.27
N THR A 41 14.91 -5.62 12.17
CA THR A 41 15.18 -4.21 12.47
C THR A 41 15.63 -4.03 13.93
N GLY A 42 15.00 -4.74 14.87
CA GLY A 42 15.36 -4.71 16.28
C GLY A 42 16.74 -5.31 16.60
N GLN A 43 17.17 -6.33 15.84
CA GLN A 43 18.45 -7.04 16.08
C GLN A 43 19.63 -6.45 15.32
N TYR A 44 19.41 -5.88 14.13
CA TYR A 44 20.47 -5.47 13.19
C TYR A 44 20.54 -3.97 12.94
N SER A 45 19.60 -3.16 13.46
CA SER A 45 19.79 -1.70 13.42
C SER A 45 20.94 -1.32 14.32
N HIS A 46 22.04 -0.94 13.69
CA HIS A 46 23.16 -0.32 14.41
C HIS A 46 22.64 0.93 15.13
N PRO A 47 22.80 1.05 16.48
CA PRO A 47 22.24 2.16 17.23
C PRO A 47 22.81 3.54 16.86
N PHE A 48 23.77 3.58 15.94
CA PHE A 48 24.49 4.79 15.55
C PHE A 48 24.09 5.37 14.18
N GLU A 49 23.22 4.70 13.40
CA GLU A 49 22.96 5.10 12.02
C GLU A 49 21.58 5.76 11.80
N LEU A 50 20.60 5.55 12.68
CA LEU A 50 19.26 6.14 12.55
C LEU A 50 18.73 6.54 13.91
N THR A 51 18.15 7.75 14.02
CA THR A 51 17.35 8.06 15.21
C THR A 51 16.08 7.20 15.20
N GLN A 52 15.52 6.93 16.39
CA GLN A 52 14.24 6.24 16.52
C GLN A 52 13.12 6.94 15.75
N ALA A 53 13.17 8.28 15.63
CA ALA A 53 12.21 9.07 14.87
C ALA A 53 12.34 8.83 13.37
N ASP A 54 13.55 8.74 12.82
CA ASP A 54 13.76 8.49 11.39
C ASP A 54 13.40 7.06 11.01
N ALA A 55 13.73 6.08 11.86
CA ALA A 55 13.30 4.70 11.68
C ALA A 55 11.77 4.58 11.67
N LEU A 56 11.06 5.34 12.53
CA LEU A 56 9.60 5.40 12.54
C LEU A 56 9.05 5.96 11.22
N LEU A 57 9.61 7.06 10.71
CA LEU A 57 9.18 7.68 9.46
C LEU A 57 9.36 6.73 8.27
N ILE A 58 10.52 6.07 8.17
CA ILE A 58 10.80 5.08 7.11
C ILE A 58 9.83 3.89 7.20
N THR A 59 9.54 3.41 8.41
CA THR A 59 8.60 2.31 8.63
C THR A 59 7.18 2.70 8.24
N LEU A 60 6.73 3.91 8.60
CA LEU A 60 5.42 4.41 8.22
C LEU A 60 5.29 4.56 6.70
N ALA A 61 6.29 5.16 6.04
CA ALA A 61 6.30 5.31 4.59
C ALA A 61 6.30 3.93 3.89
N GLY A 62 7.13 2.98 4.34
CA GLY A 62 7.15 1.61 3.81
C GLY A 62 5.81 0.87 3.96
N ARG A 63 5.08 1.13 5.05
CA ARG A 63 3.77 0.53 5.27
C ARG A 63 2.71 1.04 4.28
N GLN A 64 2.86 2.24 3.74
CA GLN A 64 1.92 2.76 2.75
C GLN A 64 1.91 1.93 1.47
N ARG A 65 3.07 1.44 1.00
CA ARG A 65 3.15 0.53 -0.16
C ARG A 65 2.29 -0.72 0.01
N MET A 66 2.38 -1.34 1.19
CA MET A 66 1.56 -2.51 1.51
C MET A 66 0.06 -2.18 1.50
N LEU A 67 -0.32 -1.03 2.09
CA LEU A 67 -1.72 -0.60 2.12
C LEU A 67 -2.25 -0.31 0.71
N THR A 68 -1.44 0.28 -0.16
CA THR A 68 -1.79 0.53 -1.57
C THR A 68 -2.12 -0.79 -2.28
N GLN A 69 -1.27 -1.80 -2.15
CA GLN A 69 -1.52 -3.11 -2.76
C GLN A 69 -2.73 -3.83 -2.16
N LYS A 70 -2.91 -3.71 -0.83
CA LYS A 70 -4.09 -4.27 -0.16
C LYS A 70 -5.37 -3.62 -0.67
N MET A 71 -5.42 -2.29 -0.78
CA MET A 71 -6.59 -1.58 -1.29
C MET A 71 -6.91 -1.95 -2.74
N ALA A 72 -5.90 -2.14 -3.59
CA ALA A 72 -6.09 -2.62 -4.95
C ALA A 72 -6.72 -4.02 -4.99
N LYS A 73 -6.25 -4.93 -4.13
CA LYS A 73 -6.84 -6.27 -3.96
C LYS A 73 -8.29 -6.17 -3.49
N ASP A 74 -8.55 -5.42 -2.42
CA ASP A 74 -9.88 -5.26 -1.84
C ASP A 74 -10.88 -4.67 -2.88
N ALA A 75 -10.44 -3.70 -3.69
CA ALA A 75 -11.22 -3.16 -4.80
C ALA A 75 -11.57 -4.24 -5.84
N CYS A 76 -10.62 -5.12 -6.20
CA CYS A 76 -10.86 -6.24 -7.10
C CYS A 76 -11.87 -7.24 -6.52
N GLU A 77 -11.83 -7.53 -5.23
CA GLU A 77 -12.81 -8.40 -4.57
C GLU A 77 -14.22 -7.83 -4.64
N ILE A 78 -14.37 -6.51 -4.41
CA ILE A 78 -15.68 -5.84 -4.46
C ILE A 78 -16.29 -5.95 -5.86
N TRP A 79 -15.56 -5.61 -6.93
CA TRP A 79 -16.15 -5.60 -8.28
C TRP A 79 -16.25 -6.97 -8.94
N THR A 80 -15.54 -7.98 -8.45
CA THR A 80 -15.68 -9.38 -8.88
C THR A 80 -16.78 -10.13 -8.13
N GLY A 81 -17.22 -9.59 -6.99
CA GLY A 81 -18.16 -10.22 -6.07
C GLY A 81 -17.55 -11.32 -5.21
N TYR A 82 -16.23 -11.54 -5.30
CA TYR A 82 -15.52 -12.50 -4.48
C TYR A 82 -15.17 -11.86 -3.13
N HIS A 83 -15.67 -12.41 -2.03
CA HIS A 83 -15.50 -11.84 -0.68
C HIS A 83 -15.86 -10.33 -0.57
N ALA A 84 -16.85 -9.87 -1.36
CA ALA A 84 -17.13 -8.44 -1.55
C ALA A 84 -17.47 -7.70 -0.24
N GLU A 85 -18.14 -8.35 0.71
CA GLU A 85 -18.48 -7.74 2.01
C GLU A 85 -17.22 -7.51 2.87
N ASP A 86 -16.35 -8.51 2.96
CA ASP A 86 -15.08 -8.40 3.67
C ASP A 86 -14.17 -7.37 2.98
N GLY A 87 -14.11 -7.40 1.64
CA GLY A 87 -13.38 -6.44 0.82
C GLY A 87 -13.83 -5.00 1.07
N ARG A 88 -15.13 -4.73 1.23
CA ARG A 88 -15.64 -3.37 1.56
C ARG A 88 -15.16 -2.89 2.92
N ALA A 89 -15.31 -3.71 3.96
CA ALA A 89 -14.88 -3.35 5.32
C ALA A 89 -13.37 -3.13 5.39
N ASP A 90 -12.61 -3.97 4.70
CA ASP A 90 -11.16 -3.92 4.66
C ASP A 90 -10.65 -2.74 3.84
N LEU A 91 -11.28 -2.42 2.69
CA LEU A 91 -10.94 -1.25 1.88
C LEU A 91 -11.15 0.03 2.68
N GLU A 92 -12.33 0.23 3.29
CA GLU A 92 -12.62 1.41 4.10
C GLU A 92 -11.60 1.62 5.23
N LYS A 93 -11.25 0.55 5.94
CA LYS A 93 -10.26 0.57 7.01
C LYS A 93 -8.87 0.91 6.47
N SER A 94 -8.48 0.33 5.34
CA SER A 94 -7.17 0.56 4.71
C SER A 94 -7.06 1.99 4.19
N MET A 95 -8.09 2.53 3.55
CA MET A 95 -8.17 3.93 3.09
C MET A 95 -7.97 4.91 4.25
N LYS A 96 -8.69 4.72 5.35
CA LYS A 96 -8.56 5.57 6.54
C LYS A 96 -7.16 5.51 7.16
N THR A 97 -6.58 4.31 7.21
CA THR A 97 -5.23 4.11 7.75
C THR A 97 -4.19 4.79 6.87
N PHE A 98 -4.31 4.64 5.55
CA PHE A 98 -3.43 5.24 4.55
C PHE A 98 -3.44 6.77 4.64
N GLU A 99 -4.61 7.38 4.59
CA GLU A 99 -4.80 8.83 4.67
C GLU A 99 -4.25 9.43 5.98
N THR A 100 -4.55 8.76 7.10
CA THR A 100 -4.05 9.18 8.41
C THR A 100 -2.53 9.16 8.45
N ALA A 101 -1.90 8.12 7.89
CA ALA A 101 -0.46 7.99 7.88
C ALA A 101 0.21 9.00 6.93
N LEU A 102 -0.30 9.24 5.72
CA LEU A 102 0.21 10.29 4.82
C LEU A 102 0.11 11.68 5.47
N THR A 103 -1.02 11.98 6.10
CA THR A 103 -1.22 13.23 6.83
C THR A 103 -0.23 13.37 7.98
N ALA A 104 0.01 12.29 8.73
CA ALA A 104 0.99 12.28 9.82
C ALA A 104 2.43 12.47 9.31
N LEU A 105 2.79 11.84 8.19
CA LEU A 105 4.10 12.02 7.55
C LEU A 105 4.30 13.47 7.08
N ARG A 106 3.26 14.09 6.53
CA ARG A 106 3.34 15.45 6.01
C ARG A 106 3.39 16.51 7.11
N PHE A 107 2.47 16.44 8.07
CA PHE A 107 2.23 17.51 9.06
C PHE A 107 2.72 17.15 10.47
N GLY A 108 3.12 15.91 10.68
CA GLY A 108 3.46 15.38 11.99
C GLY A 108 2.24 14.92 12.77
N MET A 109 2.49 14.09 13.76
CA MET A 109 1.51 13.64 14.74
C MET A 109 2.19 13.51 16.12
N PRO A 110 2.31 14.62 16.87
CA PRO A 110 3.07 14.65 18.13
C PRO A 110 2.58 13.61 19.14
N ALA A 111 1.28 13.32 19.17
CA ALA A 111 0.69 12.32 20.08
C ALA A 111 1.26 10.91 19.86
N LEU A 112 1.77 10.61 18.65
CA LEU A 112 2.40 9.33 18.29
C LEU A 112 3.93 9.45 18.09
N GLY A 113 4.52 10.61 18.41
CA GLY A 113 5.96 10.86 18.22
C GLY A 113 6.38 11.04 16.76
N VAL A 114 5.42 11.18 15.82
CA VAL A 114 5.71 11.41 14.39
C VAL A 114 6.02 12.87 14.15
N LYS A 115 7.22 13.17 13.65
CA LYS A 115 7.63 14.51 13.22
C LYS A 115 7.07 14.82 11.82
N PRO A 116 6.86 16.12 11.48
CA PRO A 116 6.49 16.49 10.11
C PRO A 116 7.62 16.19 9.12
N ALA A 117 7.29 16.29 7.83
CA ALA A 117 8.25 16.12 6.75
C ALA A 117 9.56 16.92 7.03
N PRO A 118 10.72 16.26 7.02
CA PRO A 118 11.97 16.86 7.49
C PRO A 118 12.59 17.84 6.49
N THR A 119 12.21 17.77 5.22
CA THR A 119 12.70 18.66 4.16
C THR A 119 11.57 19.15 3.27
N GLU A 120 11.81 20.27 2.58
CA GLU A 120 10.87 20.83 1.61
C GLU A 120 10.61 19.89 0.42
N VAL A 121 11.60 19.09 0.02
CA VAL A 121 11.46 18.09 -1.04
C VAL A 121 10.47 17.01 -0.60
N ILE A 122 10.72 16.36 0.51
CA ILE A 122 9.83 15.32 1.09
C ILE A 122 8.42 15.89 1.34
N ALA A 123 8.33 17.16 1.77
CA ALA A 123 7.04 17.83 1.98
C ALA A 123 6.24 17.96 0.68
N LYS A 124 6.89 18.33 -0.43
CA LYS A 124 6.25 18.45 -1.75
C LYS A 124 5.83 17.10 -2.31
N ASP A 125 6.65 16.07 -2.14
CA ASP A 125 6.30 14.71 -2.58
C ASP A 125 5.07 14.20 -1.83
N LEU A 126 5.00 14.46 -0.52
CA LEU A 126 3.81 14.14 0.29
C LEU A 126 2.58 14.96 -0.11
N ASP A 127 2.75 16.25 -0.49
CA ASP A 127 1.64 17.07 -0.98
C ASP A 127 1.11 16.51 -2.31
N SER A 128 2.00 16.07 -3.24
CA SER A 128 1.62 15.43 -4.49
C SER A 128 0.88 14.10 -4.27
N LEU A 129 1.37 13.27 -3.36
CA LEU A 129 0.71 12.03 -2.96
C LEU A 129 -0.68 12.28 -2.37
N LEU A 130 -0.84 13.27 -1.50
CA LEU A 130 -2.13 13.63 -0.91
C LEU A 130 -3.13 14.16 -1.96
N GLU A 131 -2.66 14.92 -2.95
CA GLU A 131 -3.51 15.41 -4.05
C GLU A 131 -4.02 14.25 -4.91
N ARG A 132 -3.13 13.34 -5.33
CA ARG A 132 -3.49 12.13 -6.10
C ARG A 132 -4.40 11.21 -5.32
N TRP A 133 -4.05 10.98 -4.05
CA TRP A 133 -4.91 10.23 -3.15
C TRP A 133 -6.34 10.78 -3.11
N GLY A 134 -6.51 12.11 -3.11
CA GLY A 134 -7.84 12.72 -3.15
C GLY A 134 -8.66 12.31 -4.36
N VAL A 135 -8.04 12.15 -5.53
CA VAL A 135 -8.69 11.69 -6.78
C VAL A 135 -9.02 10.20 -6.68
N LEU A 136 -8.03 9.37 -6.35
CA LEU A 136 -8.20 7.92 -6.21
C LEU A 136 -9.26 7.59 -5.16
N ARG A 137 -9.25 8.27 -4.02
CA ARG A 137 -10.24 8.13 -2.97
C ARG A 137 -11.65 8.36 -3.46
N GLY A 138 -11.89 9.39 -4.29
CA GLY A 138 -13.21 9.64 -4.87
C GLY A 138 -13.73 8.45 -5.67
N ASN A 139 -12.87 7.80 -6.46
CA ASN A 139 -13.22 6.60 -7.20
C ASN A 139 -13.50 5.39 -6.28
N LEU A 140 -12.73 5.26 -5.20
CA LEU A 140 -12.95 4.19 -4.22
C LEU A 140 -14.21 4.41 -3.37
N ASP A 141 -14.53 5.66 -3.03
CA ASP A 141 -15.78 6.00 -2.34
C ASP A 141 -17.00 5.66 -3.19
N ALA A 142 -16.97 5.90 -4.52
CA ALA A 142 -18.00 5.48 -5.46
C ALA A 142 -18.16 3.95 -5.49
N LEU A 143 -17.04 3.21 -5.49
CA LEU A 143 -17.05 1.74 -5.42
C LEU A 143 -17.66 1.25 -4.10
N LEU A 144 -17.33 1.87 -2.96
CA LEU A 144 -17.89 1.55 -1.65
C LEU A 144 -19.40 1.87 -1.57
N ALA A 145 -19.84 2.93 -2.26
CA ALA A 145 -21.26 3.27 -2.39
C ALA A 145 -22.05 2.28 -3.24
N GLY A 146 -21.37 1.33 -3.90
CA GLY A 146 -22.01 0.31 -4.74
C GLY A 146 -22.29 0.76 -6.17
N GLU A 147 -21.61 1.80 -6.65
CA GLU A 147 -21.69 2.22 -8.04
C GLU A 147 -21.05 1.15 -8.96
N GLU A 148 -21.73 0.84 -10.06
CA GLU A 148 -21.20 -0.05 -11.08
C GLU A 148 -20.13 0.67 -11.90
N LEU A 149 -18.87 0.26 -11.73
CA LEU A 149 -17.76 0.79 -12.49
C LEU A 149 -17.64 0.10 -13.85
N ASN A 150 -17.47 0.88 -14.91
CA ASN A 150 -17.12 0.35 -16.22
C ASN A 150 -15.61 -0.08 -16.26
N MET A 151 -15.19 -0.71 -17.37
CA MET A 151 -13.82 -1.23 -17.47
C MET A 151 -12.76 -0.14 -17.46
N ASP A 152 -13.04 1.04 -18.02
CA ASP A 152 -12.09 2.15 -18.05
C ASP A 152 -11.88 2.70 -16.63
N GLN A 153 -12.94 2.86 -15.85
CA GLN A 153 -12.86 3.28 -14.45
C GLN A 153 -12.09 2.27 -13.56
N LYS A 154 -12.30 0.96 -13.78
CA LYS A 154 -11.53 -0.08 -13.09
C LYS A 154 -10.05 -0.03 -13.46
N TYR A 155 -9.77 0.21 -14.75
CA TYR A 155 -8.40 0.37 -15.22
C TYR A 155 -7.74 1.61 -14.60
N GLU A 156 -8.45 2.74 -14.55
CA GLU A 156 -7.94 3.98 -13.93
C GLU A 156 -7.59 3.76 -12.46
N ILE A 157 -8.45 3.10 -11.67
CA ILE A 157 -8.17 2.78 -10.27
C ILE A 157 -6.88 1.97 -10.11
N ILE A 158 -6.70 0.92 -10.91
CA ILE A 158 -5.48 0.10 -10.85
C ILE A 158 -4.25 0.88 -11.32
N HIS A 159 -4.42 1.71 -12.34
CA HIS A 159 -3.34 2.58 -12.84
C HIS A 159 -2.91 3.59 -11.78
N ASP A 160 -3.86 4.24 -11.10
CA ASP A 160 -3.58 5.20 -10.04
C ASP A 160 -2.88 4.54 -8.85
N PHE A 161 -3.29 3.33 -8.45
CA PHE A 161 -2.57 2.57 -7.42
C PHE A 161 -1.11 2.26 -7.80
N ASN A 162 -0.83 1.98 -9.07
CA ASN A 162 0.55 1.75 -9.52
C ASN A 162 1.39 3.03 -9.46
N ILE A 163 0.80 4.19 -9.84
CA ILE A 163 1.49 5.48 -9.73
C ILE A 163 1.77 5.82 -8.26
N GLU A 164 0.78 5.66 -7.38
CA GLU A 164 0.96 5.85 -5.93
C GLU A 164 2.10 4.98 -5.37
N LEU A 165 2.20 3.74 -5.85
CA LEU A 165 3.24 2.81 -5.42
C LEU A 165 4.63 3.30 -5.83
N ASP A 166 4.79 3.78 -7.06
CA ASP A 166 6.07 4.31 -7.58
C ASP A 166 6.48 5.58 -6.82
N GLU A 167 5.54 6.49 -6.55
CA GLU A 167 5.80 7.71 -5.78
C GLU A 167 6.16 7.42 -4.31
N LEU A 168 5.52 6.42 -3.71
CA LEU A 168 5.88 5.96 -2.36
C LEU A 168 7.29 5.37 -2.31
N ASP A 169 7.75 4.70 -3.38
CA ASP A 169 9.13 4.21 -3.46
C ASP A 169 10.14 5.34 -3.49
N HIS A 170 9.87 6.41 -4.23
CA HIS A 170 10.71 7.62 -4.25
C HIS A 170 10.72 8.28 -2.87
N LEU A 171 9.56 8.45 -2.25
CA LEU A 171 9.44 9.01 -0.91
C LEU A 171 10.27 8.24 0.13
N ILE A 172 10.20 6.91 0.12
CA ILE A 172 10.99 6.06 1.03
C ILE A 172 12.49 6.26 0.79
N HIS A 173 12.90 6.36 -0.46
CA HIS A 173 14.28 6.61 -0.84
C HIS A 173 14.77 7.95 -0.28
N ASP A 174 13.98 9.02 -0.41
CA ASP A 174 14.31 10.35 0.08
C ASP A 174 14.39 10.42 1.61
N TYR A 175 13.52 9.73 2.31
CA TYR A 175 13.62 9.57 3.77
C TYR A 175 14.92 8.86 4.18
N LYS A 176 15.36 7.82 3.45
CA LYS A 176 16.62 7.13 3.70
C LYS A 176 17.81 8.04 3.49
N ILE A 177 17.86 8.76 2.36
CA ILE A 177 18.91 9.74 2.06
C ILE A 177 18.97 10.83 3.14
N TYR A 178 17.82 11.33 3.57
CA TYR A 178 17.75 12.31 4.65
C TYR A 178 18.38 11.76 5.94
N ALA A 179 17.98 10.56 6.34
CA ALA A 179 18.47 9.91 7.55
C ALA A 179 20.00 9.69 7.51
N GLU A 180 20.54 9.19 6.40
CA GLU A 180 21.97 8.97 6.20
C GLU A 180 22.78 10.28 6.30
N ARG A 181 22.29 11.38 5.74
CA ARG A 181 22.99 12.67 5.75
C ARG A 181 23.01 13.38 7.11
N HIS A 182 22.06 13.06 7.98
CA HIS A 182 21.94 13.75 9.27
C HIS A 182 22.53 12.95 10.44
N HIS A 183 22.93 11.72 10.20
CA HIS A 183 23.42 10.81 11.25
C HIS A 183 24.74 10.10 10.88
N GLY A 184 25.29 10.34 9.67
CA GLY A 184 26.63 9.97 9.26
C GLY A 184 27.60 11.11 9.50
#